data_adc8f20f456bc963889cb876c652a07f
#
_entry.id   adc8f20f456bc963889cb876c652a07f
#
_cell.length_a   1.000
_cell.length_b   1.000
_cell.length_c   1.000
_cell.angle_alpha   90.00
_cell.angle_beta   90.00
_cell.angle_gamma   90.00
#
_symmetry.space_group_name_H-M   'P 1'
#
loop_
_entity.id
_entity.type
_entity.pdbx_description
1 polymer ?
#
loop_
_entity_poly.entity_id
_entity_poly.type
_entity_poly.pdbx_seq_one_letter_code
_entity_poly.pdbx_strand_id
1 'polypeptide(L)'
;MSNLDKAIAQLRACRLIPEAHVRELCHRARELLIEEGNVVTVAAPVTICGDIHGQFHDLMELFRVGGDVPDTNYLFMGDFVDRGFYSLESFLLLLCLKVRYPDRMTLIRGNHESRQITTVYGFYDECLRKYGSANVWRYCCDVFDYLALGAIILGASSQFSSNKEEEDTEIEVCDQDGDIMSRFHRKGGEHEGDAVDGANGANGTHEATRPADRTGPPGTGASGDSNGSVGNPAGAVLCVHGGLSPLIDTVDKIRLIDRKQEVPHEGAMCDLLWSDPDDIDGWGLSPRGAGFLFGSDIVKVFNHRNDLSMIARAHQLVMEGFKEMFDASIVTVWSAPNYCYRCGNVAAVLELEEDGAAGMGVLARSNGDVGRSDGGGPDSDSDSASRSASRSASASSAVVTNKSGPARRYRVFQAAPQDSRGMPAKKPVADYFL
;
A
#
# COMPACT_ATOMS: atom_id res chain seq x y z
N MET A 1 -28.43 16.05 4.63
CA MET A 1 -27.44 14.97 4.86
C MET A 1 -28.11 13.62 4.66
N SER A 2 -27.56 12.77 3.84
CA SER A 2 -28.01 11.40 3.68
C SER A 2 -27.77 10.58 4.96
N ASN A 3 -28.44 9.43 5.13
CA ASN A 3 -28.14 8.54 6.25
C ASN A 3 -26.66 8.11 6.27
N LEU A 4 -26.07 7.99 5.08
CA LEU A 4 -24.66 7.62 4.91
C LEU A 4 -23.70 8.74 5.37
N ASP A 5 -24.00 10.01 5.03
CA ASP A 5 -23.19 11.15 5.51
C ASP A 5 -23.20 11.25 7.05
N LYS A 6 -24.35 10.95 7.68
CA LYS A 6 -24.46 10.90 9.16
C LYS A 6 -23.61 9.74 9.72
N ALA A 7 -23.62 8.57 9.07
CA ALA A 7 -22.83 7.43 9.48
C ALA A 7 -21.32 7.73 9.38
N ILE A 8 -20.87 8.36 8.29
CA ILE A 8 -19.48 8.80 8.10
C ILE A 8 -19.08 9.77 9.23
N ALA A 9 -19.90 10.80 9.50
CA ALA A 9 -19.61 11.77 10.56
C ALA A 9 -19.54 11.10 11.96
N GLN A 10 -20.41 10.12 12.22
CA GLN A 10 -20.42 9.36 13.47
C GLN A 10 -19.18 8.49 13.62
N LEU A 11 -18.78 7.75 12.56
CA LEU A 11 -17.61 6.90 12.55
C LEU A 11 -16.32 7.73 12.64
N ARG A 12 -16.21 8.86 11.95
CA ARG A 12 -15.08 9.81 12.08
C ARG A 12 -14.89 10.33 13.52
N ALA A 13 -15.98 10.41 14.28
CA ALA A 13 -15.92 10.71 15.71
C ALA A 13 -15.63 9.49 16.60
N CYS A 14 -15.12 8.38 16.01
CA CYS A 14 -14.84 7.11 16.69
C CYS A 14 -16.06 6.55 17.43
N ARG A 15 -17.27 6.67 16.84
CA ARG A 15 -18.52 6.18 17.41
C ARG A 15 -19.21 5.22 16.46
N LEU A 16 -19.56 4.05 16.98
CA LEU A 16 -20.20 2.98 16.21
C LEU A 16 -21.60 3.36 15.74
N ILE A 17 -21.98 2.90 14.57
CA ILE A 17 -23.34 2.98 14.03
C ILE A 17 -24.18 1.76 14.50
N PRO A 18 -25.51 1.85 14.57
CA PRO A 18 -26.38 0.73 14.97
C PRO A 18 -26.21 -0.51 14.07
N GLU A 19 -26.36 -1.72 14.64
CA GLU A 19 -26.23 -3.00 13.91
C GLU A 19 -27.10 -3.04 12.63
N ALA A 20 -28.32 -2.52 12.68
CA ALA A 20 -29.20 -2.47 11.51
C ALA A 20 -28.60 -1.64 10.35
N HIS A 21 -27.89 -0.54 10.69
CA HIS A 21 -27.21 0.28 9.69
C HIS A 21 -25.96 -0.40 9.17
N VAL A 22 -25.22 -1.18 10.02
CA VAL A 22 -24.10 -2.00 9.56
C VAL A 22 -24.56 -3.02 8.54
N ARG A 23 -25.67 -3.73 8.84
CA ARG A 23 -26.25 -4.70 7.91
C ARG A 23 -26.60 -4.08 6.56
N GLU A 24 -27.28 -2.93 6.56
CA GLU A 24 -27.64 -2.21 5.34
C GLU A 24 -26.39 -1.76 4.56
N LEU A 25 -25.38 -1.22 5.27
CA LEU A 25 -24.10 -0.80 4.68
C LEU A 25 -23.41 -1.98 3.98
N CYS A 26 -23.29 -3.13 4.67
CA CYS A 26 -22.66 -4.34 4.11
C CYS A 26 -23.42 -4.86 2.88
N HIS A 27 -24.76 -4.81 2.87
CA HIS A 27 -25.53 -5.17 1.68
C HIS A 27 -25.22 -4.26 0.49
N ARG A 28 -25.24 -2.94 0.69
CA ARG A 28 -24.92 -1.97 -0.37
C ARG A 28 -23.49 -2.09 -0.87
N ALA A 29 -22.54 -2.32 0.05
CA ALA A 29 -21.15 -2.52 -0.33
C ALA A 29 -20.98 -3.78 -1.19
N ARG A 30 -21.66 -4.88 -0.85
CA ARG A 30 -21.64 -6.11 -1.65
C ARG A 30 -22.23 -5.90 -3.05
N GLU A 31 -23.30 -5.13 -3.18
CA GLU A 31 -23.88 -4.79 -4.49
C GLU A 31 -22.85 -4.10 -5.39
N LEU A 32 -22.07 -3.15 -4.85
CA LEU A 32 -20.98 -2.51 -5.60
C LEU A 32 -19.84 -3.47 -5.91
N LEU A 33 -19.40 -4.26 -4.92
CA LEU A 33 -18.25 -5.16 -5.06
C LEU A 33 -18.54 -6.35 -5.98
N ILE A 34 -19.80 -6.77 -6.15
CA ILE A 34 -20.19 -7.82 -7.11
C ILE A 34 -19.93 -7.37 -8.55
N GLU A 35 -20.14 -6.09 -8.85
CA GLU A 35 -19.90 -5.52 -10.18
C GLU A 35 -18.41 -5.30 -10.46
N GLU A 36 -17.56 -5.22 -9.42
CA GLU A 36 -16.11 -5.10 -9.56
C GLU A 36 -15.48 -6.45 -9.95
N GLY A 37 -14.48 -6.40 -10.84
CA GLY A 37 -13.66 -7.57 -11.17
C GLY A 37 -12.69 -7.95 -10.05
N ASN A 38 -11.97 -9.07 -10.23
CA ASN A 38 -10.91 -9.48 -9.31
C ASN A 38 -9.73 -8.51 -9.31
N VAL A 39 -9.52 -7.80 -10.43
CA VAL A 39 -8.52 -6.76 -10.59
C VAL A 39 -9.23 -5.50 -11.04
N VAL A 40 -9.32 -4.51 -10.14
CA VAL A 40 -10.00 -3.24 -10.39
C VAL A 40 -9.06 -2.31 -11.17
N THR A 41 -9.59 -1.62 -12.17
CA THR A 41 -8.83 -0.59 -12.88
C THR A 41 -9.02 0.75 -12.19
N VAL A 42 -7.92 1.42 -11.85
CA VAL A 42 -7.89 2.72 -11.17
C VAL A 42 -7.08 3.70 -12.03
N ALA A 43 -7.58 4.91 -12.20
CA ALA A 43 -6.84 5.98 -12.89
C ALA A 43 -6.02 6.78 -11.89
N ALA A 44 -4.80 7.18 -12.29
CA ALA A 44 -4.04 8.22 -11.58
C ALA A 44 -4.75 9.60 -11.75
N PRO A 45 -4.59 10.55 -10.81
CA PRO A 45 -3.80 10.44 -9.58
C PRO A 45 -4.48 9.61 -8.50
N VAL A 46 -3.70 8.85 -7.72
CA VAL A 46 -4.20 7.99 -6.64
C VAL A 46 -3.20 7.86 -5.51
N THR A 47 -3.70 7.80 -4.28
CA THR A 47 -2.94 7.53 -3.05
C THR A 47 -3.13 6.06 -2.65
N ILE A 48 -2.04 5.30 -2.63
CA ILE A 48 -2.00 3.88 -2.28
C ILE A 48 -1.62 3.74 -0.82
N CYS A 49 -2.42 2.98 -0.06
CA CYS A 49 -2.26 2.72 1.36
C CYS A 49 -2.08 1.23 1.62
N GLY A 50 -1.16 0.89 2.53
CA GLY A 50 -0.98 -0.47 3.06
C GLY A 50 -1.89 -0.76 4.24
N ASP A 51 -1.43 -1.66 5.11
CA ASP A 51 -2.13 -2.21 6.27
C ASP A 51 -2.61 -1.12 7.24
N ILE A 52 -3.79 -1.32 7.82
CA ILE A 52 -4.41 -0.40 8.80
C ILE A 52 -4.59 -1.07 10.16
N HIS A 53 -4.96 -2.35 10.17
CA HIS A 53 -5.08 -3.18 11.36
C HIS A 53 -5.83 -2.53 12.53
N GLY A 54 -7.00 -1.93 12.25
CA GLY A 54 -7.83 -1.34 13.30
C GLY A 54 -7.19 -0.18 14.08
N GLN A 55 -6.12 0.43 13.57
CA GLN A 55 -5.48 1.62 14.15
C GLN A 55 -6.22 2.88 13.69
N PHE A 56 -7.46 3.05 14.14
CA PHE A 56 -8.41 4.07 13.68
C PHE A 56 -7.86 5.50 13.74
N HIS A 57 -7.19 5.88 14.83
CA HIS A 57 -6.66 7.23 14.98
C HIS A 57 -5.52 7.51 14.00
N ASP A 58 -4.75 6.48 13.68
CA ASP A 58 -3.70 6.54 12.67
C ASP A 58 -4.29 6.58 11.25
N LEU A 59 -5.44 5.92 11.00
CA LEU A 59 -6.22 6.10 9.77
C LEU A 59 -6.73 7.52 9.61
N MET A 60 -7.19 8.17 10.69
CA MET A 60 -7.59 9.58 10.63
C MET A 60 -6.41 10.51 10.36
N GLU A 61 -5.23 10.19 10.91
CA GLU A 61 -3.99 10.90 10.61
C GLU A 61 -3.56 10.70 9.15
N LEU A 62 -3.72 9.49 8.59
CA LEU A 62 -3.48 9.19 7.19
C LEU A 62 -4.34 10.10 6.28
N PHE A 63 -5.65 10.25 6.56
CA PHE A 63 -6.50 11.17 5.80
C PHE A 63 -6.10 12.63 5.98
N ARG A 64 -5.59 13.02 7.14
CA ARG A 64 -5.09 14.39 7.37
C ARG A 64 -3.85 14.67 6.51
N VAL A 65 -2.95 13.70 6.37
CA VAL A 65 -1.70 13.82 5.62
C VAL A 65 -1.91 13.65 4.10
N GLY A 66 -2.68 12.63 3.71
CA GLY A 66 -2.93 12.27 2.30
C GLY A 66 -4.05 13.08 1.63
N GLY A 67 -4.80 13.87 2.38
CA GLY A 67 -6.01 14.56 1.90
C GLY A 67 -7.30 13.77 2.15
N ASP A 68 -8.44 14.46 2.14
CA ASP A 68 -9.72 13.85 2.44
C ASP A 68 -10.47 13.38 1.19
N VAL A 69 -11.37 12.43 1.38
CA VAL A 69 -12.34 11.99 0.34
C VAL A 69 -13.51 12.99 0.34
N PRO A 70 -14.00 13.46 -0.83
CA PRO A 70 -13.76 12.96 -2.17
C PRO A 70 -12.65 13.62 -2.98
N ASP A 71 -11.88 14.55 -2.40
CA ASP A 71 -10.89 15.33 -3.14
C ASP A 71 -9.65 14.48 -3.52
N THR A 72 -9.36 13.44 -2.72
CA THR A 72 -8.28 12.48 -2.97
C THR A 72 -8.85 11.11 -3.35
N ASN A 73 -8.26 10.47 -4.37
CA ASN A 73 -8.52 9.08 -4.72
C ASN A 73 -7.66 8.15 -3.86
N TYR A 74 -8.25 7.13 -3.29
CA TYR A 74 -7.55 6.16 -2.44
C TYR A 74 -7.68 4.74 -2.97
N LEU A 75 -6.57 4.01 -2.85
CA LEU A 75 -6.52 2.56 -2.98
C LEU A 75 -5.91 1.98 -1.70
N PHE A 76 -6.68 1.20 -0.96
CA PHE A 76 -6.22 0.48 0.23
C PHE A 76 -5.97 -0.98 -0.10
N MET A 77 -4.79 -1.47 0.25
CA MET A 77 -4.31 -2.80 -0.15
C MET A 77 -4.68 -3.92 0.83
N GLY A 78 -5.70 -3.72 1.68
CA GLY A 78 -6.18 -4.75 2.61
C GLY A 78 -5.68 -4.60 4.04
N ASP A 79 -5.94 -5.62 4.84
CA ASP A 79 -5.63 -5.71 6.27
C ASP A 79 -6.18 -4.52 7.06
N PHE A 80 -7.51 -4.36 6.96
CA PHE A 80 -8.24 -3.29 7.65
C PHE A 80 -8.47 -3.60 9.11
N VAL A 81 -8.56 -4.89 9.44
CA VAL A 81 -9.02 -5.43 10.73
C VAL A 81 -7.91 -6.15 11.48
N ASP A 82 -8.21 -6.58 12.70
CA ASP A 82 -7.33 -7.29 13.63
C ASP A 82 -6.20 -6.43 14.25
N ARG A 83 -5.55 -6.94 15.28
CA ARG A 83 -4.38 -6.37 15.96
C ARG A 83 -4.68 -5.09 16.73
N GLY A 84 -5.30 -4.10 16.10
CA GLY A 84 -5.70 -2.84 16.71
C GLY A 84 -6.99 -2.94 17.54
N PHE A 85 -7.40 -1.83 18.14
CA PHE A 85 -8.56 -1.79 19.07
C PHE A 85 -9.85 -1.29 18.42
N TYR A 86 -9.75 -0.78 17.18
CA TYR A 86 -10.84 -0.07 16.50
C TYR A 86 -11.04 -0.60 15.06
N SER A 87 -10.97 -1.96 14.89
CA SER A 87 -11.17 -2.61 13.58
C SER A 87 -12.53 -2.29 13.00
N LEU A 88 -13.59 -2.27 13.84
CA LEU A 88 -14.95 -1.93 13.42
C LEU A 88 -15.04 -0.50 12.93
N GLU A 89 -14.55 0.46 13.69
CA GLU A 89 -14.60 1.87 13.32
C GLU A 89 -13.82 2.13 12.03
N SER A 90 -12.65 1.52 11.89
CA SER A 90 -11.79 1.64 10.71
C SER A 90 -12.45 1.05 9.47
N PHE A 91 -12.84 -0.23 9.53
CA PHE A 91 -13.42 -0.92 8.38
C PHE A 91 -14.77 -0.33 7.97
N LEU A 92 -15.66 -0.04 8.94
CA LEU A 92 -16.97 0.55 8.64
C LEU A 92 -16.85 1.97 8.07
N LEU A 93 -15.85 2.77 8.50
CA LEU A 93 -15.57 4.07 7.90
C LEU A 93 -15.14 3.93 6.44
N LEU A 94 -14.16 3.05 6.16
CA LEU A 94 -13.70 2.78 4.79
C LEU A 94 -14.84 2.28 3.91
N LEU A 95 -15.68 1.38 4.44
CA LEU A 95 -16.84 0.84 3.73
C LEU A 95 -17.91 1.90 3.45
N CYS A 96 -18.17 2.81 4.41
CA CYS A 96 -19.05 3.96 4.20
C CYS A 96 -18.53 4.89 3.11
N LEU A 97 -17.23 5.16 3.09
CA LEU A 97 -16.57 5.99 2.08
C LEU A 97 -16.65 5.31 0.71
N LYS A 98 -16.42 3.99 0.63
CA LYS A 98 -16.57 3.19 -0.61
C LYS A 98 -17.99 3.29 -1.17
N VAL A 99 -19.01 3.10 -0.33
CA VAL A 99 -20.42 3.18 -0.77
C VAL A 99 -20.82 4.61 -1.14
N ARG A 100 -20.23 5.61 -0.50
CA ARG A 100 -20.55 7.03 -0.75
C ARG A 100 -19.85 7.58 -1.99
N TYR A 101 -18.61 7.13 -2.22
CA TYR A 101 -17.73 7.63 -3.27
C TYR A 101 -17.04 6.45 -3.97
N PRO A 102 -17.80 5.59 -4.70
CA PRO A 102 -17.26 4.34 -5.26
C PRO A 102 -16.10 4.57 -6.23
N ASP A 103 -16.11 5.68 -6.97
CA ASP A 103 -15.05 6.04 -7.93
C ASP A 103 -13.79 6.63 -7.27
N ARG A 104 -13.87 6.96 -5.97
CA ARG A 104 -12.78 7.60 -5.21
C ARG A 104 -12.12 6.68 -4.19
N MET A 105 -12.75 5.55 -3.91
CA MET A 105 -12.32 4.61 -2.89
C MET A 105 -12.24 3.20 -3.46
N THR A 106 -11.05 2.66 -3.56
CA THR A 106 -10.81 1.27 -3.94
C THR A 106 -10.29 0.49 -2.74
N LEU A 107 -10.93 -0.64 -2.45
CA LEU A 107 -10.56 -1.53 -1.37
C LEU A 107 -10.26 -2.91 -1.95
N ILE A 108 -9.05 -3.43 -1.75
CA ILE A 108 -8.72 -4.81 -2.10
C ILE A 108 -8.57 -5.67 -0.84
N ARG A 109 -8.62 -6.97 -0.99
CA ARG A 109 -8.62 -7.93 0.11
C ARG A 109 -7.22 -8.17 0.62
N GLY A 110 -7.03 -8.13 1.94
CA GLY A 110 -5.85 -8.62 2.62
C GLY A 110 -6.07 -10.02 3.20
N ASN A 111 -5.05 -10.63 3.76
CA ASN A 111 -5.13 -11.96 4.36
C ASN A 111 -5.91 -11.96 5.69
N HIS A 112 -5.99 -10.80 6.37
CA HIS A 112 -6.81 -10.64 7.56
C HIS A 112 -8.31 -10.49 7.24
N GLU A 113 -8.70 -10.22 6.02
CA GLU A 113 -10.09 -10.20 5.59
C GLU A 113 -10.61 -11.63 5.36
N SER A 114 -10.56 -12.45 6.43
CA SER A 114 -10.99 -13.86 6.44
C SER A 114 -11.65 -14.24 7.77
N ARG A 115 -12.50 -15.26 7.74
CA ARG A 115 -13.17 -15.75 8.96
C ARG A 115 -12.18 -16.38 9.94
N GLN A 116 -11.24 -17.14 9.42
CA GLN A 116 -10.27 -17.87 10.24
C GLN A 116 -9.33 -16.89 10.97
N ILE A 117 -8.71 -15.98 10.25
CA ILE A 117 -7.74 -15.03 10.80
C ILE A 117 -8.41 -14.10 11.81
N THR A 118 -9.60 -13.58 11.52
CA THR A 118 -10.30 -12.65 12.42
C THR A 118 -10.78 -13.28 13.71
N THR A 119 -10.92 -14.60 13.80
CA THR A 119 -11.22 -15.30 15.06
C THR A 119 -10.00 -15.45 15.97
N VAL A 120 -8.79 -15.33 15.42
CA VAL A 120 -7.53 -15.46 16.16
C VAL A 120 -6.99 -14.09 16.60
N TYR A 121 -7.06 -13.09 15.73
CA TYR A 121 -6.32 -11.82 15.90
C TYR A 121 -7.16 -10.64 16.40
N GLY A 122 -8.43 -10.86 16.74
CA GLY A 122 -9.18 -9.96 17.61
C GLY A 122 -10.44 -9.32 17.06
N PHE A 123 -10.67 -9.28 15.74
CA PHE A 123 -11.83 -8.64 15.17
C PHE A 123 -13.15 -9.32 15.57
N TYR A 124 -13.18 -10.66 15.64
CA TYR A 124 -14.34 -11.40 16.13
C TYR A 124 -14.71 -11.00 17.57
N ASP A 125 -13.72 -11.00 18.46
CA ASP A 125 -13.92 -10.63 19.88
C ASP A 125 -14.32 -9.15 20.02
N GLU A 126 -13.77 -8.27 19.14
CA GLU A 126 -14.17 -6.88 19.11
C GLU A 126 -15.65 -6.70 18.76
N CYS A 127 -16.14 -7.45 17.74
CA CYS A 127 -17.55 -7.44 17.35
C CYS A 127 -18.46 -7.92 18.50
N LEU A 128 -18.09 -9.03 19.17
CA LEU A 128 -18.84 -9.54 20.34
C LEU A 128 -18.88 -8.51 21.48
N ARG A 129 -17.76 -7.87 21.78
CA ARG A 129 -17.66 -6.89 22.86
C ARG A 129 -18.49 -5.63 22.57
N LYS A 130 -18.44 -5.13 21.31
CA LYS A 130 -19.05 -3.84 20.93
C LYS A 130 -20.53 -3.96 20.59
N TYR A 131 -20.98 -5.07 20.00
CA TYR A 131 -22.38 -5.28 19.59
C TYR A 131 -23.12 -6.37 20.37
N GLY A 132 -22.44 -7.15 21.19
CA GLY A 132 -23.05 -8.20 21.98
C GLY A 132 -23.43 -9.47 21.18
N SER A 133 -23.11 -9.53 19.90
CA SER A 133 -23.41 -10.67 19.02
C SER A 133 -22.38 -10.81 17.89
N ALA A 134 -22.32 -12.00 17.27
CA ALA A 134 -21.47 -12.25 16.12
C ALA A 134 -22.07 -11.78 14.78
N ASN A 135 -23.25 -11.15 14.79
CA ASN A 135 -23.92 -10.77 13.55
C ASN A 135 -23.12 -9.76 12.73
N VAL A 136 -22.59 -8.72 13.39
CA VAL A 136 -21.78 -7.69 12.71
C VAL A 136 -20.53 -8.31 12.10
N TRP A 137 -19.86 -9.20 12.81
CA TRP A 137 -18.72 -9.95 12.29
C TRP A 137 -19.12 -10.74 11.01
N ARG A 138 -20.26 -11.45 11.02
CA ARG A 138 -20.75 -12.18 9.85
C ARG A 138 -21.02 -11.26 8.68
N TYR A 139 -21.68 -10.11 8.90
CA TYR A 139 -21.93 -9.12 7.84
C TYR A 139 -20.63 -8.61 7.22
N CYS A 140 -19.61 -8.33 8.03
CA CYS A 140 -18.30 -7.91 7.53
C CYS A 140 -17.60 -9.04 6.77
N CYS A 141 -17.60 -10.27 7.28
CA CYS A 141 -17.02 -11.43 6.60
C CYS A 141 -17.70 -11.71 5.25
N ASP A 142 -19.01 -11.51 5.16
CA ASP A 142 -19.74 -11.61 3.89
C ASP A 142 -19.31 -10.53 2.88
N VAL A 143 -18.82 -9.38 3.34
CA VAL A 143 -18.23 -8.35 2.47
C VAL A 143 -16.82 -8.74 2.05
N PHE A 144 -16.02 -9.30 2.97
CA PHE A 144 -14.64 -9.73 2.69
C PHE A 144 -14.54 -10.65 1.48
N ASP A 145 -15.51 -11.58 1.32
CA ASP A 145 -15.52 -12.52 0.20
C ASP A 145 -15.65 -11.82 -1.16
N TYR A 146 -16.17 -10.60 -1.21
CA TYR A 146 -16.40 -9.86 -2.45
C TYR A 146 -15.34 -8.80 -2.74
N LEU A 147 -14.42 -8.52 -1.81
CA LEU A 147 -13.31 -7.61 -2.05
C LEU A 147 -12.46 -8.10 -3.23
N ALA A 148 -11.99 -7.19 -4.07
CA ALA A 148 -11.11 -7.50 -5.18
C ALA A 148 -9.77 -8.08 -4.68
N LEU A 149 -9.08 -8.87 -5.50
CA LEU A 149 -7.77 -9.46 -5.16
C LEU A 149 -6.60 -8.54 -5.54
N GLY A 150 -6.84 -7.59 -6.41
CA GLY A 150 -5.84 -6.64 -6.85
C GLY A 150 -6.44 -5.45 -7.57
N ALA A 151 -5.58 -4.51 -7.94
CA ALA A 151 -5.93 -3.38 -8.78
C ALA A 151 -4.81 -3.07 -9.77
N ILE A 152 -5.15 -2.51 -10.93
CA ILE A 152 -4.19 -1.96 -11.89
C ILE A 152 -4.40 -0.46 -11.97
N ILE A 153 -3.32 0.28 -11.75
CA ILE A 153 -3.30 1.73 -11.89
C ILE A 153 -2.81 2.08 -13.28
N LEU A 154 -3.62 2.88 -13.99
CA LEU A 154 -3.35 3.37 -15.32
C LEU A 154 -3.05 4.87 -15.29
N GLY A 155 -2.23 5.35 -16.26
CA GLY A 155 -1.90 6.76 -16.40
C GLY A 155 -0.86 7.27 -15.40
N ALA A 156 -0.28 6.38 -14.59
CA ALA A 156 0.94 6.67 -13.86
C ALA A 156 2.10 6.45 -14.83
N SER A 157 2.76 7.52 -15.27
CA SER A 157 3.85 7.46 -16.23
C SER A 157 4.95 6.51 -15.79
N SER A 158 5.37 5.66 -16.70
CA SER A 158 6.53 4.80 -16.49
C SER A 158 7.47 4.92 -17.68
N GLN A 159 8.32 5.88 -17.65
CA GLN A 159 9.53 5.79 -18.44
C GLN A 159 10.63 5.12 -17.61
N PHE A 160 10.59 3.82 -17.49
CA PHE A 160 11.80 3.07 -17.19
C PHE A 160 12.67 3.08 -18.44
N SER A 161 13.47 4.12 -18.59
CA SER A 161 14.58 4.11 -19.54
C SER A 161 15.64 3.14 -19.01
N SER A 162 15.92 2.09 -19.76
CA SER A 162 16.98 1.11 -19.50
C SER A 162 18.40 1.67 -19.73
N ASN A 163 18.62 2.94 -19.55
CA ASN A 163 19.94 3.55 -19.60
C ASN A 163 20.52 3.60 -18.20
N LYS A 164 21.43 2.67 -17.94
CA LYS A 164 22.31 2.66 -16.77
C LYS A 164 23.19 3.90 -16.76
N GLU A 165 22.79 4.92 -16.02
CA GLU A 165 23.70 5.83 -15.36
C GLU A 165 23.30 5.80 -13.89
N GLU A 166 24.24 5.48 -13.02
CA GLU A 166 24.06 5.44 -11.56
C GLU A 166 23.65 6.83 -11.09
N GLU A 167 22.35 7.04 -10.85
CA GLU A 167 21.84 8.31 -10.34
C GLU A 167 21.66 8.23 -8.83
N ASP A 168 22.32 9.14 -8.13
CA ASP A 168 22.13 9.38 -6.70
C ASP A 168 20.66 9.77 -6.45
N THR A 169 19.97 9.04 -5.59
CA THR A 169 18.60 9.35 -5.17
C THR A 169 18.65 10.33 -4.01
N GLU A 170 18.16 11.55 -4.23
CA GLU A 170 18.04 12.56 -3.18
C GLU A 170 16.66 12.42 -2.50
N ILE A 171 16.65 12.22 -1.18
CA ILE A 171 15.45 12.15 -0.36
C ILE A 171 15.36 13.44 0.45
N GLU A 172 14.33 14.24 0.16
CA GLU A 172 14.06 15.46 0.94
C GLU A 172 12.94 15.18 1.96
N VAL A 173 13.21 15.52 3.21
CA VAL A 173 12.22 15.48 4.29
C VAL A 173 11.79 16.91 4.56
N CYS A 174 10.53 17.20 4.26
CA CYS A 174 9.94 18.53 4.44
C CYS A 174 8.99 18.54 5.65
N ASP A 175 8.83 19.70 6.28
CA ASP A 175 7.81 19.93 7.32
C ASP A 175 6.42 20.21 6.70
N GLN A 176 5.45 20.56 7.56
CA GLN A 176 4.06 20.81 7.16
C GLN A 176 3.88 22.05 6.26
N ASP A 177 4.85 22.97 6.30
CA ASP A 177 4.84 24.21 5.53
C ASP A 177 5.60 24.07 4.21
N GLY A 178 6.23 22.90 3.98
CA GLY A 178 6.98 22.57 2.76
C GLY A 178 8.46 22.92 2.85
N ASP A 179 8.96 23.33 4.03
CA ASP A 179 10.36 23.64 4.23
C ASP A 179 11.19 22.34 4.42
N ILE A 180 12.35 22.29 3.73
CA ILE A 180 13.23 21.12 3.75
C ILE A 180 13.93 21.02 5.12
N MET A 181 13.55 20.02 5.92
CA MET A 181 14.19 19.76 7.22
C MET A 181 15.49 18.98 7.10
N SER A 182 15.61 18.08 6.12
CA SER A 182 16.84 17.31 5.89
C SER A 182 16.87 16.73 4.47
N ARG A 183 18.11 16.52 3.96
CA ARG A 183 18.38 15.86 2.69
C ARG A 183 19.27 14.65 2.94
N PHE A 184 18.89 13.52 2.37
CA PHE A 184 19.67 12.29 2.43
C PHE A 184 20.03 11.86 1.02
N HIS A 185 21.33 11.63 0.78
CA HIS A 185 21.80 11.00 -0.45
C HIS A 185 21.94 9.50 -0.22
N ARG A 186 21.22 8.69 -0.96
CA ARG A 186 21.41 7.25 -0.99
C ARG A 186 22.31 6.92 -2.19
N LYS A 187 23.57 6.59 -1.92
CA LYS A 187 24.45 6.02 -2.94
C LYS A 187 24.02 4.57 -3.22
N GLY A 188 23.84 4.25 -4.48
CA GLY A 188 23.59 2.88 -4.92
C GLY A 188 24.81 2.02 -4.57
N GLY A 189 24.57 1.00 -3.73
CA GLY A 189 25.33 -0.21 -3.50
C GLY A 189 26.86 -0.17 -3.48
N GLU A 190 27.45 0.04 -2.31
CA GLU A 190 28.72 -0.58 -1.98
C GLU A 190 28.46 -1.69 -0.95
N HIS A 191 28.51 -2.94 -1.42
CA HIS A 191 28.70 -4.09 -0.54
C HIS A 191 30.14 -4.05 -0.05
N GLU A 192 30.38 -3.69 1.18
CA GLU A 192 31.62 -4.00 1.89
C GLU A 192 31.64 -5.51 2.16
N GLY A 193 32.33 -6.22 1.29
CA GLY A 193 32.72 -7.62 1.50
C GLY A 193 34.01 -7.64 2.33
N ASP A 194 33.92 -8.14 3.53
CA ASP A 194 35.08 -8.47 4.35
C ASP A 194 35.94 -9.53 3.65
N ALA A 195 37.17 -9.12 3.34
CA ALA A 195 38.23 -10.00 2.84
C ALA A 195 38.76 -10.88 3.98
N VAL A 196 38.65 -12.18 3.82
CA VAL A 196 39.46 -13.13 4.60
C VAL A 196 40.38 -13.86 3.65
N ASP A 197 41.67 -13.58 3.77
CA ASP A 197 42.82 -14.28 3.16
C ASP A 197 42.84 -15.77 3.53
N GLY A 198 43.13 -16.63 2.56
CA GLY A 198 43.45 -18.02 2.83
C GLY A 198 43.81 -18.81 1.57
N ALA A 199 45.12 -18.96 1.38
CA ALA A 199 45.83 -19.49 0.23
C ALA A 199 45.68 -21.00 -0.05
N ASN A 200 46.01 -21.36 -1.30
CA ASN A 200 46.65 -22.60 -1.82
C ASN A 200 45.81 -23.75 -2.32
N GLY A 201 46.03 -24.06 -3.60
CA GLY A 201 46.35 -25.44 -3.97
C GLY A 201 45.72 -26.01 -5.26
N ALA A 202 46.40 -25.79 -6.38
CA ALA A 202 46.76 -26.77 -7.42
C ALA A 202 45.69 -27.57 -8.25
N ASN A 203 45.75 -27.33 -9.56
CA ASN A 203 45.78 -28.26 -10.69
C ASN A 203 44.70 -29.31 -10.92
N GLY A 204 44.16 -29.29 -12.15
CA GLY A 204 43.50 -30.41 -12.81
C GLY A 204 42.85 -30.06 -14.14
N THR A 205 43.66 -30.04 -15.20
CA THR A 205 43.23 -30.04 -16.63
C THR A 205 42.44 -31.29 -16.99
N HIS A 206 41.31 -31.17 -17.70
CA HIS A 206 40.93 -32.11 -18.72
C HIS A 206 40.05 -31.45 -19.80
N GLU A 207 40.54 -31.62 -21.00
CA GLU A 207 40.07 -31.25 -22.33
C GLU A 207 39.06 -32.28 -22.88
N ALA A 208 38.31 -31.82 -23.90
CA ALA A 208 37.64 -32.60 -24.95
C ALA A 208 36.11 -32.73 -24.80
N THR A 209 35.27 -32.50 -25.74
CA THR A 209 35.28 -32.42 -27.22
C THR A 209 33.85 -32.08 -27.66
N ARG A 210 33.70 -31.20 -28.66
CA ARG A 210 32.47 -31.08 -29.49
C ARG A 210 32.38 -32.26 -30.46
N PRO A 211 31.16 -32.59 -30.93
CA PRO A 211 30.95 -32.33 -32.34
C PRO A 211 29.57 -31.76 -32.74
N ALA A 212 29.61 -31.26 -33.95
CA ALA A 212 28.72 -30.43 -34.70
C ALA A 212 27.47 -31.13 -35.31
N ASP A 213 26.57 -30.22 -35.70
CA ASP A 213 25.81 -30.21 -36.96
C ASP A 213 24.61 -31.15 -37.16
N ARG A 214 23.43 -30.50 -37.33
CA ARG A 214 22.49 -30.90 -38.41
C ARG A 214 21.48 -29.80 -38.71
N THR A 215 21.58 -29.33 -39.91
CA THR A 215 20.66 -28.53 -40.71
C THR A 215 19.32 -29.24 -40.97
N GLY A 216 18.22 -28.51 -40.87
CA GLY A 216 16.88 -28.91 -41.35
C GLY A 216 16.08 -27.70 -41.86
N PRO A 217 15.19 -27.81 -42.85
CA PRO A 217 14.79 -26.75 -43.77
C PRO A 217 13.64 -25.86 -43.27
N PRO A 218 13.35 -24.72 -43.98
CA PRO A 218 12.38 -23.72 -43.54
C PRO A 218 10.94 -24.18 -43.81
N GLY A 219 10.13 -24.18 -42.75
CA GLY A 219 8.69 -24.43 -42.80
C GLY A 219 7.90 -23.10 -42.92
N THR A 220 7.02 -23.11 -43.86
CA THR A 220 6.07 -22.14 -44.35
C THR A 220 5.18 -21.54 -43.25
N GLY A 221 4.87 -20.24 -43.39
CA GLY A 221 4.00 -19.47 -42.56
C GLY A 221 2.60 -20.05 -42.34
N ALA A 222 2.14 -19.94 -41.10
CA ALA A 222 0.74 -20.03 -40.74
C ALA A 222 0.38 -18.72 -40.07
N SER A 223 -0.55 -17.99 -40.68
CA SER A 223 -1.25 -16.87 -40.15
C SER A 223 -2.01 -17.33 -38.88
N GLY A 224 -1.52 -16.95 -37.70
CA GLY A 224 -2.16 -17.23 -36.45
C GLY A 224 -3.11 -16.06 -36.07
N ASP A 225 -4.33 -16.43 -35.79
CA ASP A 225 -5.38 -15.58 -35.28
C ASP A 225 -4.90 -14.75 -34.08
N SER A 226 -4.92 -13.43 -34.26
CA SER A 226 -4.76 -12.46 -33.17
C SER A 226 -6.05 -12.44 -32.33
N ASN A 227 -6.12 -13.35 -31.37
CA ASN A 227 -7.01 -13.17 -30.22
C ASN A 227 -6.37 -12.08 -29.38
N GLY A 228 -6.83 -10.85 -29.53
CA GLY A 228 -6.30 -9.68 -28.83
C GLY A 228 -6.51 -9.81 -27.32
N SER A 229 -5.46 -10.28 -26.61
CA SER A 229 -5.35 -9.91 -25.22
C SER A 229 -5.18 -8.40 -25.19
N VAL A 230 -6.08 -7.70 -24.52
CA VAL A 230 -5.93 -6.26 -24.23
C VAL A 230 -4.75 -6.16 -23.27
N GLY A 231 -3.54 -6.00 -23.80
CA GLY A 231 -2.34 -5.74 -23.00
C GLY A 231 -2.58 -4.53 -22.09
N ASN A 232 -2.06 -4.57 -20.89
CA ASN A 232 -2.08 -3.39 -20.03
C ASN A 232 -1.27 -2.27 -20.74
N PRO A 233 -1.72 -1.01 -20.66
CA PRO A 233 -0.91 0.09 -21.20
C PRO A 233 0.46 0.08 -20.53
N ALA A 234 1.51 0.22 -21.34
CA ALA A 234 2.89 0.23 -20.88
C ALA A 234 3.04 1.18 -19.68
N GLY A 235 3.57 0.64 -18.58
CA GLY A 235 3.78 1.45 -17.40
C GLY A 235 2.71 1.37 -16.31
N ALA A 236 1.76 0.46 -16.42
CA ALA A 236 0.79 0.22 -15.36
C ALA A 236 1.45 -0.26 -14.05
N VAL A 237 0.81 0.06 -12.92
CA VAL A 237 1.23 -0.43 -11.59
C VAL A 237 0.20 -1.45 -11.11
N LEU A 238 0.67 -2.66 -10.78
CA LEU A 238 -0.17 -3.68 -10.15
C LEU A 238 -0.14 -3.51 -8.64
N CYS A 239 -1.31 -3.44 -8.01
CA CYS A 239 -1.48 -3.47 -6.56
C CYS A 239 -2.07 -4.82 -6.13
N VAL A 240 -1.40 -5.48 -5.18
CA VAL A 240 -1.85 -6.70 -4.50
C VAL A 240 -1.52 -6.60 -3.02
N HIS A 241 -2.17 -7.39 -2.16
CA HIS A 241 -1.86 -7.32 -0.74
C HIS A 241 -0.54 -8.00 -0.39
N GLY A 242 -0.42 -9.30 -0.61
CA GLY A 242 0.77 -10.12 -0.34
C GLY A 242 1.79 -10.01 -1.47
N GLY A 243 1.64 -10.82 -2.51
CA GLY A 243 2.61 -10.83 -3.59
C GLY A 243 2.20 -11.71 -4.76
N LEU A 244 3.18 -12.37 -5.34
CA LEU A 244 3.01 -13.20 -6.52
C LEU A 244 2.77 -14.68 -6.17
N SER A 245 2.29 -15.44 -7.15
CA SER A 245 2.03 -16.87 -7.05
C SER A 245 2.77 -17.62 -8.18
N PRO A 246 3.37 -18.78 -7.91
CA PRO A 246 3.94 -19.62 -8.97
C PRO A 246 2.88 -20.15 -9.95
N LEU A 247 1.60 -20.07 -9.59
CA LEU A 247 0.48 -20.50 -10.43
C LEU A 247 -0.04 -19.38 -11.37
N ILE A 248 0.41 -18.13 -11.15
CA ILE A 248 -0.06 -16.93 -11.83
C ILE A 248 1.12 -16.26 -12.55
N ASP A 249 1.13 -16.27 -13.85
CA ASP A 249 2.13 -15.62 -14.70
C ASP A 249 1.61 -14.38 -15.41
N THR A 250 0.27 -14.19 -15.43
CA THR A 250 -0.38 -13.02 -16.02
C THR A 250 -1.46 -12.45 -15.11
N VAL A 251 -1.69 -11.14 -15.22
CA VAL A 251 -2.80 -10.46 -14.53
C VAL A 251 -4.15 -11.03 -14.94
N ASP A 252 -4.29 -11.50 -16.19
CA ASP A 252 -5.53 -12.12 -16.65
C ASP A 252 -5.87 -13.40 -15.89
N LYS A 253 -4.86 -14.16 -15.44
CA LYS A 253 -5.11 -15.32 -14.57
C LYS A 253 -5.66 -14.92 -13.19
N ILE A 254 -5.29 -13.76 -12.65
CA ILE A 254 -5.89 -13.22 -11.42
C ILE A 254 -7.38 -12.93 -11.65
N ARG A 255 -7.73 -12.40 -12.83
CA ARG A 255 -9.13 -12.10 -13.20
C ARG A 255 -10.04 -13.33 -13.24
N LEU A 256 -9.45 -14.53 -13.43
CA LEU A 256 -10.19 -15.79 -13.54
C LEU A 256 -10.39 -16.52 -12.20
N ILE A 257 -9.78 -16.05 -11.10
CA ILE A 257 -9.92 -16.68 -9.79
C ILE A 257 -11.37 -16.54 -9.30
N ASP A 258 -11.92 -17.61 -8.72
CA ASP A 258 -13.16 -17.50 -7.94
C ASP A 258 -12.82 -16.90 -6.57
N ARG A 259 -13.04 -15.57 -6.43
CA ARG A 259 -12.74 -14.86 -5.18
C ARG A 259 -13.86 -14.91 -4.16
N LYS A 260 -15.09 -15.25 -4.59
CA LYS A 260 -16.29 -15.16 -3.73
C LYS A 260 -16.37 -16.32 -2.74
N GLN A 261 -15.33 -16.46 -1.95
CA GLN A 261 -15.15 -17.56 -0.99
C GLN A 261 -14.26 -17.15 0.18
N GLU A 262 -14.21 -17.99 1.21
CA GLU A 262 -13.18 -17.92 2.24
C GLU A 262 -11.80 -18.10 1.63
N VAL A 263 -10.77 -17.45 2.22
CA VAL A 263 -9.39 -17.60 1.75
C VAL A 263 -8.97 -19.07 1.91
N PRO A 264 -8.62 -19.76 0.80
CA PRO A 264 -8.16 -21.13 0.88
C PRO A 264 -6.78 -21.22 1.54
N HIS A 265 -6.41 -22.41 2.04
CA HIS A 265 -5.11 -22.62 2.69
C HIS A 265 -3.93 -22.68 1.73
N GLU A 266 -4.18 -22.91 0.46
CA GLU A 266 -3.19 -23.01 -0.63
C GLU A 266 -3.79 -22.56 -1.96
N GLY A 267 -2.94 -22.35 -2.95
CA GLY A 267 -3.33 -21.98 -4.30
C GLY A 267 -3.24 -20.47 -4.57
N ALA A 268 -3.53 -20.09 -5.80
CA ALA A 268 -3.28 -18.76 -6.33
C ALA A 268 -3.87 -17.61 -5.47
N MET A 269 -5.10 -17.77 -4.98
CA MET A 269 -5.73 -16.77 -4.13
C MET A 269 -5.00 -16.63 -2.78
N CYS A 270 -4.61 -17.74 -2.16
CA CYS A 270 -3.81 -17.74 -0.94
C CYS A 270 -2.48 -17.03 -1.18
N ASP A 271 -1.78 -17.37 -2.27
CA ASP A 271 -0.47 -16.83 -2.57
C ASP A 271 -0.49 -15.31 -2.78
N LEU A 272 -1.50 -14.79 -3.51
CA LEU A 272 -1.67 -13.34 -3.72
C LEU A 272 -1.85 -12.55 -2.41
N LEU A 273 -2.35 -13.20 -1.35
CA LEU A 273 -2.62 -12.60 -0.05
C LEU A 273 -1.48 -12.81 0.97
N TRP A 274 -0.60 -13.82 0.77
CA TRP A 274 0.36 -14.24 1.78
C TRP A 274 1.82 -14.23 1.33
N SER A 275 2.12 -14.19 0.01
CA SER A 275 3.49 -14.24 -0.50
C SER A 275 4.27 -12.96 -0.24
N ASP A 276 5.58 -13.09 -0.03
CA ASP A 276 6.50 -11.99 0.25
C ASP A 276 7.68 -11.96 -0.73
N PRO A 277 8.14 -10.77 -1.17
CA PRO A 277 9.42 -10.64 -1.86
C PRO A 277 10.58 -10.84 -0.87
N ASP A 278 11.63 -11.52 -1.30
CA ASP A 278 12.85 -11.72 -0.50
C ASP A 278 14.08 -11.76 -1.40
N ASP A 279 15.25 -11.56 -0.81
CA ASP A 279 16.53 -11.57 -1.53
C ASP A 279 17.01 -13.00 -1.78
N ILE A 280 16.27 -13.69 -2.65
CA ILE A 280 16.51 -15.08 -3.10
C ILE A 280 16.41 -15.18 -4.63
N ASP A 281 16.90 -16.26 -5.19
CA ASP A 281 16.65 -16.63 -6.59
C ASP A 281 15.42 -17.55 -6.67
N GLY A 282 14.48 -17.23 -7.59
CA GLY A 282 13.30 -18.05 -7.84
C GLY A 282 12.26 -17.98 -6.71
N TRP A 283 11.68 -19.13 -6.40
CA TRP A 283 10.63 -19.32 -5.41
C TRP A 283 11.14 -20.05 -4.17
N GLY A 284 10.76 -19.57 -2.98
CA GLY A 284 11.01 -20.22 -1.69
C GLY A 284 9.72 -20.50 -0.93
N LEU A 285 9.76 -21.39 0.05
CA LEU A 285 8.63 -21.61 0.96
C LEU A 285 8.56 -20.46 1.97
N SER A 286 7.37 -19.90 2.13
CA SER A 286 7.16 -18.84 3.13
C SER A 286 7.24 -19.39 4.56
N PRO A 287 7.99 -18.75 5.46
CA PRO A 287 8.01 -19.11 6.88
C PRO A 287 6.67 -18.85 7.58
N ARG A 288 5.74 -18.14 6.94
CA ARG A 288 4.39 -17.90 7.45
C ARG A 288 3.50 -19.15 7.43
N GLY A 289 3.92 -20.22 6.72
CA GLY A 289 3.12 -21.44 6.53
C GLY A 289 2.03 -21.31 5.46
N ALA A 290 1.97 -20.17 4.75
CA ALA A 290 1.10 -19.90 3.62
C ALA A 290 1.82 -18.98 2.63
N GLY A 291 1.53 -19.10 1.32
CA GLY A 291 2.21 -18.35 0.26
C GLY A 291 3.66 -18.77 0.04
N PHE A 292 4.39 -17.95 -0.70
CA PHE A 292 5.76 -18.19 -1.12
C PHE A 292 6.64 -16.97 -0.87
N LEU A 293 7.96 -17.20 -0.78
CA LEU A 293 8.96 -16.16 -1.00
C LEU A 293 9.30 -16.12 -2.50
N PHE A 294 9.59 -14.94 -3.04
CA PHE A 294 9.94 -14.78 -4.46
C PHE A 294 11.01 -13.71 -4.67
N GLY A 295 11.93 -14.00 -5.58
CA GLY A 295 13.10 -13.18 -5.85
C GLY A 295 12.91 -12.13 -6.96
N SER A 296 13.99 -11.39 -7.23
CA SER A 296 14.01 -10.31 -8.23
C SER A 296 13.78 -10.82 -9.66
N ASP A 297 14.25 -12.02 -9.97
CA ASP A 297 14.07 -12.70 -11.26
C ASP A 297 12.59 -12.93 -11.55
N ILE A 298 11.83 -13.38 -10.55
CA ILE A 298 10.39 -13.62 -10.64
C ILE A 298 9.64 -12.28 -10.87
N VAL A 299 9.97 -11.25 -10.11
CA VAL A 299 9.34 -9.93 -10.25
C VAL A 299 9.62 -9.33 -11.63
N LYS A 300 10.86 -9.37 -12.10
CA LYS A 300 11.25 -8.84 -13.41
C LYS A 300 10.55 -9.55 -14.56
N VAL A 301 10.47 -10.89 -14.51
CA VAL A 301 9.76 -11.69 -15.51
C VAL A 301 8.25 -11.38 -15.51
N PHE A 302 7.63 -11.30 -14.32
CA PHE A 302 6.22 -10.99 -14.20
C PHE A 302 5.89 -9.60 -14.72
N ASN A 303 6.66 -8.57 -14.30
CA ASN A 303 6.45 -7.19 -14.76
C ASN A 303 6.61 -7.09 -16.28
N HIS A 304 7.66 -7.67 -16.85
CA HIS A 304 7.90 -7.65 -18.29
C HIS A 304 6.77 -8.34 -19.08
N ARG A 305 6.28 -9.49 -18.60
CA ARG A 305 5.20 -10.24 -19.26
C ARG A 305 3.86 -9.51 -19.26
N ASN A 306 3.63 -8.67 -18.25
CA ASN A 306 2.38 -7.99 -18.03
C ASN A 306 2.42 -6.48 -18.35
N ASP A 307 3.50 -6.00 -18.97
CA ASP A 307 3.72 -4.56 -19.28
C ASP A 307 3.58 -3.66 -18.05
N LEU A 308 4.06 -4.14 -16.89
CA LEU A 308 4.02 -3.41 -15.64
C LEU A 308 5.32 -2.65 -15.40
N SER A 309 5.22 -1.45 -14.88
CA SER A 309 6.36 -0.67 -14.39
C SER A 309 6.79 -1.11 -12.98
N MET A 310 5.82 -1.48 -12.15
CA MET A 310 6.05 -1.77 -10.75
C MET A 310 4.90 -2.59 -10.16
N ILE A 311 5.20 -3.34 -9.10
CA ILE A 311 4.20 -3.92 -8.20
C ILE A 311 4.21 -3.13 -6.89
N ALA A 312 3.06 -2.63 -6.43
CA ALA A 312 2.86 -2.09 -5.09
C ALA A 312 2.14 -3.12 -4.22
N ARG A 313 2.68 -3.38 -3.04
CA ARG A 313 2.14 -4.37 -2.10
C ARG A 313 2.22 -3.89 -0.65
N ALA A 314 1.66 -4.62 0.28
CA ALA A 314 1.57 -4.32 1.71
C ALA A 314 2.11 -5.50 2.56
N HIS A 315 1.41 -5.96 3.57
CA HIS A 315 1.58 -7.24 4.29
C HIS A 315 2.87 -7.41 5.13
N GLN A 316 4.00 -6.82 4.77
CA GLN A 316 5.24 -6.85 5.57
C GLN A 316 5.45 -5.53 6.30
N LEU A 317 5.70 -5.62 7.61
CA LEU A 317 6.10 -4.46 8.41
C LEU A 317 7.42 -3.90 7.90
N VAL A 318 7.43 -2.61 7.62
CA VAL A 318 8.62 -1.86 7.22
C VAL A 318 8.82 -0.70 8.19
N MET A 319 10.02 -0.57 8.76
CA MET A 319 10.30 0.41 9.81
C MET A 319 10.20 1.86 9.30
N GLU A 320 10.57 2.08 8.05
CA GLU A 320 10.55 3.38 7.35
C GLU A 320 9.20 3.71 6.70
N GLY A 321 8.20 2.82 6.82
CA GLY A 321 6.88 2.96 6.22
C GLY A 321 6.80 2.51 4.76
N PHE A 322 7.89 2.42 4.03
CA PHE A 322 7.97 1.83 2.68
C PHE A 322 9.33 1.20 2.42
N LYS A 323 9.38 0.24 1.49
CA LYS A 323 10.63 -0.39 1.05
C LYS A 323 10.54 -0.72 -0.43
N GLU A 324 11.38 -0.10 -1.24
CA GLU A 324 11.59 -0.49 -2.63
C GLU A 324 12.61 -1.63 -2.71
N MET A 325 12.33 -2.62 -3.54
CA MET A 325 13.22 -3.75 -3.78
C MET A 325 13.38 -3.98 -5.29
N PHE A 326 14.48 -4.64 -5.67
CA PHE A 326 14.75 -5.10 -7.04
C PHE A 326 14.71 -3.97 -8.07
N ASP A 327 15.53 -2.95 -7.86
CA ASP A 327 15.59 -1.74 -8.70
C ASP A 327 14.21 -1.05 -8.79
N ALA A 328 13.51 -0.96 -7.66
CA ALA A 328 12.16 -0.39 -7.55
C ALA A 328 11.08 -1.06 -8.43
N SER A 329 11.32 -2.32 -8.84
CA SER A 329 10.32 -3.12 -9.57
C SER A 329 9.15 -3.59 -8.67
N ILE A 330 9.35 -3.56 -7.35
CA ILE A 330 8.33 -3.83 -6.34
C ILE A 330 8.54 -2.91 -5.14
N VAL A 331 7.44 -2.43 -4.55
CA VAL A 331 7.46 -1.63 -3.34
C VAL A 331 6.50 -2.19 -2.30
N THR A 332 6.97 -2.30 -1.06
CA THR A 332 6.11 -2.54 0.10
C THR A 332 5.72 -1.19 0.72
N VAL A 333 4.43 -0.94 0.90
CA VAL A 333 3.88 0.24 1.56
C VAL A 333 3.21 -0.21 2.85
N TRP A 334 3.57 0.42 3.98
CA TRP A 334 3.05 0.11 5.30
C TRP A 334 2.40 1.36 5.91
N SER A 335 1.11 1.31 6.23
CA SER A 335 0.33 2.48 6.63
C SER A 335 -0.16 2.46 8.10
N ALA A 336 0.31 1.50 8.92
CA ALA A 336 0.03 1.41 10.36
C ALA A 336 1.28 1.83 11.17
N PRO A 337 1.40 3.11 11.60
CA PRO A 337 2.57 3.57 12.36
C PRO A 337 2.55 3.03 13.78
N ASN A 338 3.75 2.85 14.37
CA ASN A 338 3.91 2.23 15.69
C ASN A 338 3.03 0.98 15.84
N TYR A 339 3.19 0.05 14.88
CA TYR A 339 2.34 -1.15 14.73
C TYR A 339 2.14 -1.89 16.04
N CYS A 340 0.91 -2.32 16.27
CA CYS A 340 0.47 -2.90 17.54
C CYS A 340 0.78 -2.00 18.74
N TYR A 341 0.97 -0.70 18.54
CA TYR A 341 1.30 0.32 19.53
C TYR A 341 2.65 0.11 20.23
N ARG A 342 3.57 -0.63 19.60
CA ARG A 342 4.86 -1.03 20.22
C ARG A 342 6.04 -1.12 19.26
N CYS A 343 5.83 -1.29 17.95
CA CYS A 343 6.93 -1.56 17.02
C CYS A 343 7.81 -0.34 16.72
N GLY A 344 7.30 0.89 16.95
CA GLY A 344 8.06 2.13 16.80
C GLY A 344 8.34 2.53 15.35
N ASN A 345 7.76 1.82 14.37
CA ASN A 345 7.87 2.14 12.95
C ASN A 345 7.07 3.41 12.60
N VAL A 346 7.50 4.09 11.54
CA VAL A 346 6.67 5.09 10.86
C VAL A 346 5.80 4.42 9.81
N ALA A 347 4.85 5.15 9.25
CA ALA A 347 3.98 4.71 8.16
C ALA A 347 4.19 5.57 6.94
N ALA A 348 3.78 5.04 5.77
CA ALA A 348 3.79 5.79 4.53
C ALA A 348 2.53 5.52 3.71
N VAL A 349 2.24 6.45 2.80
CA VAL A 349 1.36 6.24 1.65
C VAL A 349 2.15 6.55 0.38
N LEU A 350 1.82 5.88 -0.72
CA LEU A 350 2.42 6.10 -2.03
C LEU A 350 1.44 6.89 -2.90
N GLU A 351 1.84 8.07 -3.34
CA GLU A 351 1.09 8.89 -4.29
C GLU A 351 1.65 8.69 -5.69
N LEU A 352 0.76 8.35 -6.62
CA LEU A 352 1.06 8.30 -8.05
C LEU A 352 0.34 9.45 -8.74
N GLU A 353 1.08 10.28 -9.47
CA GLU A 353 0.55 11.41 -10.25
C GLU A 353 0.25 10.98 -11.69
N GLU A 354 -0.62 11.74 -12.35
CA GLU A 354 -0.97 11.52 -13.75
C GLU A 354 0.19 11.94 -14.66
N ASP A 355 0.37 11.21 -15.78
CA ASP A 355 1.33 11.55 -16.85
C ASP A 355 1.12 12.98 -17.32
N GLY A 356 2.19 13.78 -17.33
CA GLY A 356 2.17 15.16 -17.79
C GLY A 356 1.83 16.22 -16.74
N ALA A 357 1.41 15.84 -15.51
CA ALA A 357 1.09 16.82 -14.47
C ALA A 357 2.33 17.41 -13.77
N ALA A 358 3.50 16.78 -13.91
CA ALA A 358 4.76 17.23 -13.30
C ALA A 358 5.26 18.62 -13.72
N GLY A 359 4.62 19.26 -14.72
CA GLY A 359 4.99 20.60 -15.22
C GLY A 359 4.10 21.76 -14.77
N MET A 360 2.93 21.52 -14.21
CA MET A 360 1.94 22.58 -13.94
C MET A 360 1.73 22.95 -12.45
N GLY A 361 2.30 22.22 -11.51
CA GLY A 361 1.96 22.35 -10.08
C GLY A 361 2.72 23.41 -9.28
N VAL A 362 3.75 24.08 -9.82
CA VAL A 362 4.63 25.01 -9.05
C VAL A 362 4.33 26.49 -9.26
N LEU A 363 3.42 26.87 -10.16
CA LEU A 363 3.20 28.29 -10.52
C LEU A 363 1.90 28.93 -10.00
N ALA A 364 1.11 28.30 -9.17
CA ALA A 364 -0.21 28.80 -8.78
C ALA A 364 -0.38 29.26 -7.34
N ARG A 365 0.68 29.48 -6.55
CA ARG A 365 0.53 30.13 -5.23
C ARG A 365 1.64 31.13 -4.93
N SER A 366 1.75 32.19 -5.74
CA SER A 366 2.38 33.44 -5.33
C SER A 366 1.85 34.54 -6.21
N ASN A 367 0.72 35.14 -5.81
CA ASN A 367 0.39 36.53 -6.08
C ASN A 367 -0.94 36.89 -5.42
N GLY A 368 -0.87 37.77 -4.49
CA GLY A 368 -2.04 38.52 -3.99
C GLY A 368 -1.97 38.79 -2.51
N ASP A 369 -1.09 39.67 -2.09
CA ASP A 369 -1.58 40.83 -1.40
C ASP A 369 -0.49 41.93 -1.36
N VAL A 370 -0.76 43.02 -2.08
CA VAL A 370 -0.08 44.29 -1.97
C VAL A 370 -1.15 45.31 -1.62
N GLY A 371 -1.05 45.92 -0.46
CA GLY A 371 -1.81 47.14 -0.26
C GLY A 371 -2.01 47.61 1.17
N ARG A 372 -1.04 48.41 1.65
CA ARG A 372 -1.22 49.75 2.22
C ARG A 372 -1.75 49.91 3.63
N SER A 373 -0.87 50.28 4.50
CA SER A 373 -0.43 51.59 5.01
C SER A 373 -1.32 52.22 6.12
N ASP A 374 -0.57 52.59 7.15
CA ASP A 374 -0.64 53.75 8.02
C ASP A 374 -1.32 53.64 9.38
N GLY A 375 -0.48 53.91 10.38
CA GLY A 375 -0.79 54.89 11.41
C GLY A 375 -0.80 54.43 12.87
N GLY A 376 0.25 54.78 13.63
CA GLY A 376 0.08 55.29 15.00
C GLY A 376 0.29 54.30 16.15
N GLY A 377 1.44 54.39 16.82
CA GLY A 377 1.63 53.91 18.19
C GLY A 377 1.11 54.94 19.22
N PRO A 378 1.46 54.90 20.51
CA PRO A 378 2.19 53.87 21.28
C PRO A 378 1.55 53.52 22.67
N ASP A 379 2.29 52.70 23.44
CA ASP A 379 2.31 52.54 24.92
C ASP A 379 1.26 51.65 25.60
N SER A 380 1.65 50.59 26.25
CA SER A 380 2.10 50.41 27.63
C SER A 380 1.96 48.96 28.13
N ASP A 381 3.04 48.52 28.73
CA ASP A 381 3.24 47.65 29.90
C ASP A 381 2.47 46.33 30.17
N SER A 382 3.34 45.32 30.33
CA SER A 382 3.33 44.25 31.36
C SER A 382 2.22 43.20 31.34
N ASP A 383 2.56 41.94 31.03
CA ASP A 383 2.65 40.87 32.02
C ASP A 383 3.20 39.56 31.45
N SER A 384 4.22 39.07 32.14
CA SER A 384 4.86 37.78 31.91
C SER A 384 3.91 36.66 32.36
N ALA A 385 3.43 35.86 31.41
CA ALA A 385 2.88 34.55 31.68
C ALA A 385 3.51 33.53 30.72
N SER A 386 4.39 32.72 31.29
CA SER A 386 4.98 31.54 30.66
C SER A 386 3.92 30.59 30.14
N ARG A 387 3.68 30.60 28.82
CA ARG A 387 2.96 29.52 28.11
C ARG A 387 3.97 28.54 27.56
N SER A 388 4.06 27.39 28.22
CA SER A 388 4.69 26.22 27.68
C SER A 388 3.94 25.81 26.39
N ALA A 389 4.52 26.15 25.24
CA ALA A 389 4.04 25.66 23.96
C ALA A 389 4.38 24.17 23.89
N SER A 390 3.36 23.33 23.99
CA SER A 390 3.43 21.93 23.58
C SER A 390 3.72 21.90 22.08
N ARG A 391 4.96 21.52 21.71
CA ARG A 391 5.31 21.24 20.33
C ARG A 391 4.49 20.04 19.87
N SER A 392 3.47 20.28 19.06
CA SER A 392 2.81 19.24 18.29
C SER A 392 3.86 18.61 17.35
N ALA A 393 4.05 17.29 17.45
CA ALA A 393 4.91 16.56 16.54
C ALA A 393 4.37 16.71 15.11
N SER A 394 5.13 17.38 14.26
CA SER A 394 4.79 17.61 12.85
C SER A 394 4.97 16.31 12.04
N ALA A 395 3.99 15.97 11.19
CA ALA A 395 4.17 14.95 10.18
C ALA A 395 5.20 15.45 9.16
N SER A 396 6.24 14.67 8.93
CA SER A 396 7.22 14.94 7.87
C SER A 396 6.83 14.20 6.61
N SER A 397 6.86 14.85 5.45
CA SER A 397 6.72 14.20 4.15
C SER A 397 8.09 14.00 3.54
N ALA A 398 8.40 12.76 3.11
CA ALA A 398 9.57 12.48 2.30
C ALA A 398 9.15 12.47 0.83
N VAL A 399 9.74 13.34 0.02
CA VAL A 399 9.53 13.38 -1.44
C VAL A 399 10.73 12.70 -2.08
N VAL A 400 10.49 11.58 -2.75
CA VAL A 400 11.49 10.90 -3.59
C VAL A 400 11.20 11.30 -5.03
N THR A 401 12.04 12.14 -5.61
CA THR A 401 11.95 12.51 -7.02
C THR A 401 13.03 11.76 -7.80
N ASN A 402 12.64 10.73 -8.55
CA ASN A 402 13.52 10.17 -9.57
C ASN A 402 13.37 10.97 -10.86
N LYS A 403 14.49 11.41 -11.44
CA LYS A 403 14.51 12.22 -12.68
C LYS A 403 14.01 11.47 -13.93
N SER A 404 13.76 10.17 -13.87
CA SER A 404 13.40 9.32 -15.00
C SER A 404 12.27 8.30 -14.77
N GLY A 405 11.51 8.42 -13.68
CA GLY A 405 10.37 7.53 -13.39
C GLY A 405 9.04 8.29 -13.27
N PRO A 406 7.91 7.56 -13.11
CA PRO A 406 6.65 8.21 -12.79
C PRO A 406 6.84 9.09 -11.57
N ALA A 407 6.20 10.25 -11.56
CA ALA A 407 6.16 11.12 -10.41
C ALA A 407 5.48 10.37 -9.26
N ARG A 408 6.28 9.64 -8.48
CA ARG A 408 5.87 8.90 -7.30
C ARG A 408 6.41 9.60 -6.07
N ARG A 409 5.53 9.75 -5.08
CA ARG A 409 5.87 10.42 -3.83
C ARG A 409 5.47 9.53 -2.67
N TYR A 410 6.38 9.35 -1.71
CA TYR A 410 6.05 8.72 -0.45
C TYR A 410 5.81 9.80 0.60
N ARG A 411 4.59 9.81 1.18
CA ARG A 411 4.35 10.63 2.37
C ARG A 411 4.50 9.76 3.59
N VAL A 412 5.52 10.06 4.38
CA VAL A 412 5.82 9.37 5.62
C VAL A 412 5.14 10.11 6.77
N PHE A 413 4.47 9.38 7.66
CA PHE A 413 3.80 9.97 8.81
C PHE A 413 4.00 9.12 10.07
N GLN A 414 3.90 9.79 11.21
CA GLN A 414 4.00 9.18 12.52
C GLN A 414 2.63 8.82 13.07
N ALA A 415 2.64 8.03 14.13
CA ALA A 415 1.44 7.68 14.85
C ALA A 415 0.72 8.93 15.40
N ALA A 416 -0.61 8.95 15.33
CA ALA A 416 -1.45 9.99 15.88
C ALA A 416 -1.09 10.27 17.38
N PRO A 417 -1.21 11.50 17.88
CA PRO A 417 -0.90 11.83 19.28
C PRO A 417 -1.63 10.93 20.27
N GLN A 418 -0.98 10.57 21.38
CA GLN A 418 -1.56 9.67 22.39
C GLN A 418 -2.86 10.17 22.99
N ASP A 419 -3.00 11.48 23.15
CA ASP A 419 -4.21 12.12 23.71
C ASP A 419 -5.46 11.87 22.86
N SER A 420 -5.29 11.60 21.56
CA SER A 420 -6.39 11.31 20.65
C SER A 420 -6.82 9.85 20.63
N ARG A 421 -5.98 8.93 21.15
CA ARG A 421 -6.17 7.47 20.96
C ARG A 421 -7.11 6.82 21.96
N GLY A 422 -7.41 7.45 23.09
CA GLY A 422 -8.04 6.77 24.21
C GLY A 422 -7.14 5.64 24.78
N MET A 423 -7.31 5.26 26.04
CA MET A 423 -6.58 4.12 26.63
C MET A 423 -7.35 2.83 26.31
N PRO A 424 -6.73 1.88 25.58
CA PRO A 424 -7.40 0.61 25.35
C PRO A 424 -7.49 -0.21 26.64
N ALA A 425 -8.63 -0.85 26.85
CA ALA A 425 -8.90 -1.63 28.06
C ALA A 425 -8.13 -2.96 28.16
N LYS A 426 -7.46 -3.42 27.11
CA LYS A 426 -6.67 -4.66 27.07
C LYS A 426 -5.47 -4.52 26.12
N LYS A 427 -4.32 -5.14 26.50
CA LYS A 427 -3.17 -5.31 25.59
C LYS A 427 -3.57 -6.23 24.42
N PRO A 428 -3.03 -5.99 23.20
CA PRO A 428 -3.18 -6.92 22.09
C PRO A 428 -2.69 -8.31 22.47
N VAL A 429 -3.27 -9.33 21.85
CA VAL A 429 -2.81 -10.72 21.98
C VAL A 429 -1.37 -10.80 21.47
N ALA A 430 -0.53 -11.60 22.16
CA ALA A 430 0.87 -11.79 21.78
C ALA A 430 0.96 -12.36 20.34
N ASP A 431 1.90 -11.79 19.55
CA ASP A 431 2.11 -12.23 18.19
C ASP A 431 2.87 -13.53 18.14
N TYR A 432 2.34 -14.48 17.43
CA TYR A 432 3.06 -15.70 17.06
C TYR A 432 3.69 -15.60 15.65
N PHE A 433 3.34 -14.58 14.88
CA PHE A 433 3.90 -14.34 13.53
C PHE A 433 3.96 -12.83 13.26
N LEU A 434 5.14 -12.25 13.36
CA LEU A 434 5.53 -10.97 12.75
C LEU A 434 6.15 -11.24 11.40
#